data_5ded5d46f988ee258992fc4bd80b1768
#
_entry.id   5ded5d46f988ee258992fc4bd80b1768
#
_cell.length_a   1.000
_cell.length_b   1.000
_cell.length_c   1.000
_cell.angle_alpha   90.00
_cell.angle_beta   90.00
_cell.angle_gamma   90.00
#
_symmetry.space_group_name_H-M   'P 1'
#
loop_
_entity.id
_entity.type
_entity.pdbx_description
1 polymer ?
#
loop_
_entity_poly.entity_id
_entity_poly.type
_entity_poly.pdbx_seq_one_letter_code
_entity_poly.pdbx_strand_id
1 'polypeptide(L)'
;MDLEQFEKTLNLDEIKDRLESILQGTVITEIDHVMMCRMFFISFEVESEKERDMMSGRYEVMVQFDENDRIKATRIILDRSMTFERLAEIVESSRLLVNHIESKFESAE
;
A
#
# COMPACT_ATOMS: atom_id res chain seq x y z
N MET A 1 10.76 -11.10 -10.45
CA MET A 1 10.33 -11.21 -9.03
C MET A 1 8.95 -11.83 -8.98
N ASP A 2 8.77 -12.87 -8.20
CA ASP A 2 7.45 -13.46 -7.99
C ASP A 2 6.77 -12.87 -6.74
N LEU A 3 5.50 -13.22 -6.53
CA LEU A 3 4.70 -12.70 -5.43
C LEU A 3 5.30 -13.09 -4.07
N GLU A 4 5.77 -14.31 -3.92
CA GLU A 4 6.36 -14.78 -2.68
C GLU A 4 7.62 -14.00 -2.31
N GLN A 5 8.50 -13.75 -3.26
CA GLN A 5 9.69 -12.93 -3.07
C GLN A 5 9.32 -11.50 -2.69
N PHE A 6 8.32 -10.94 -3.37
CA PHE A 6 7.85 -9.59 -3.10
C PHE A 6 7.33 -9.46 -1.67
N GLU A 7 6.45 -10.35 -1.25
CA GLU A 7 5.88 -10.35 0.09
C GLU A 7 6.96 -10.49 1.17
N LYS A 8 7.89 -11.40 0.95
CA LYS A 8 8.97 -11.67 1.91
C LYS A 8 9.90 -10.47 2.05
N THR A 9 10.29 -9.86 0.94
CA THR A 9 11.18 -8.70 0.94
C THR A 9 10.48 -7.47 1.49
N LEU A 10 9.22 -7.27 1.11
CA LEU A 10 8.43 -6.12 1.56
C LEU A 10 8.22 -6.13 3.07
N ASN A 11 7.89 -7.28 3.63
CA ASN A 11 7.67 -7.47 5.06
C ASN A 11 6.75 -6.40 5.69
N LEU A 12 5.47 -6.46 5.34
CA LEU A 12 4.47 -5.50 5.82
C LEU A 12 4.31 -5.50 7.34
N ASP A 13 4.66 -6.60 8.01
CA ASP A 13 4.56 -6.69 9.47
C ASP A 13 5.42 -5.65 10.17
N GLU A 14 6.52 -5.20 9.55
CA GLU A 14 7.38 -4.17 10.12
C GLU A 14 6.69 -2.83 10.31
N ILE A 15 5.67 -2.53 9.50
CA ILE A 15 4.99 -1.22 9.55
C ILE A 15 3.51 -1.30 9.87
N LYS A 16 2.98 -2.51 10.04
CA LYS A 16 1.56 -2.71 10.27
C LYS A 16 1.05 -1.92 11.47
N ASP A 17 1.74 -1.97 12.60
CA ASP A 17 1.35 -1.26 13.81
C ASP A 17 1.31 0.26 13.59
N ARG A 18 2.24 0.79 12.81
CA ARG A 18 2.28 2.21 12.48
C ARG A 18 1.11 2.61 11.59
N LEU A 19 0.79 1.76 10.60
CA LEU A 19 -0.37 1.98 9.74
C LEU A 19 -1.65 1.97 10.56
N GLU A 20 -1.80 1.01 11.45
CA GLU A 20 -2.96 0.89 12.33
C GLU A 20 -3.09 2.09 13.26
N SER A 21 -1.97 2.60 13.74
CA SER A 21 -1.96 3.80 14.59
C SER A 21 -2.42 5.05 13.83
N ILE A 22 -1.93 5.25 12.61
CA ILE A 22 -2.32 6.40 11.76
C ILE A 22 -3.81 6.30 11.40
N LEU A 23 -4.26 5.11 10.99
CA LEU A 23 -5.61 4.88 10.49
C LEU A 23 -6.63 4.63 11.60
N GLN A 24 -6.17 4.45 12.83
CA GLN A 24 -7.02 4.20 14.00
C GLN A 24 -7.95 3.00 13.84
N GLY A 25 -7.38 1.86 13.48
CA GLY A 25 -8.13 0.63 13.33
C GLY A 25 -7.24 -0.54 12.93
N THR A 26 -7.84 -1.72 12.81
CA THR A 26 -7.15 -2.91 12.33
C THR A 26 -7.00 -2.83 10.81
N VAL A 27 -5.80 -3.05 10.33
CA VAL A 27 -5.49 -2.99 8.89
C VAL A 27 -5.37 -4.40 8.32
N ILE A 28 -6.14 -4.65 7.26
CA ILE A 28 -6.09 -5.89 6.49
C ILE A 28 -5.43 -5.57 5.16
N THR A 29 -4.41 -6.33 4.81
CA THR A 29 -3.65 -6.13 3.57
C THR A 29 -3.84 -7.29 2.61
N GLU A 30 -3.83 -6.96 1.31
CA GLU A 30 -3.89 -7.93 0.23
C GLU A 30 -2.96 -7.47 -0.89
N ILE A 31 -2.24 -8.40 -1.51
CA ILE A 31 -1.33 -8.08 -2.59
C ILE A 31 -1.74 -8.81 -3.84
N ASP A 32 -1.96 -8.06 -4.92
CA ASP A 32 -2.23 -8.59 -6.25
C ASP A 32 -1.02 -8.36 -7.15
N HIS A 33 -0.73 -9.32 -8.01
CA HIS A 33 0.41 -9.27 -8.92
C HIS A 33 -0.06 -9.37 -10.37
N VAL A 34 0.25 -8.35 -11.17
CA VAL A 34 0.02 -8.36 -12.62
C VAL A 34 1.35 -8.64 -13.29
N MET A 35 1.58 -9.91 -13.61
CA MET A 35 2.87 -10.42 -14.09
C MET A 35 3.35 -9.76 -15.37
N MET A 36 2.47 -9.55 -16.34
CA MET A 36 2.83 -8.99 -17.65
C MET A 36 3.42 -7.58 -17.55
N CYS A 37 2.94 -6.80 -16.59
CA CYS A 37 3.38 -5.42 -16.40
C CYS A 37 4.41 -5.27 -15.28
N ARG A 38 4.77 -6.36 -14.61
CA ARG A 38 5.63 -6.33 -13.41
C ARG A 38 5.11 -5.38 -12.34
N MET A 39 3.80 -5.39 -12.14
CA MET A 39 3.12 -4.54 -11.16
C MET A 39 2.62 -5.33 -9.97
N PHE A 40 2.78 -4.75 -8.80
CA PHE A 40 2.18 -5.25 -7.57
C PHE A 40 1.23 -4.17 -7.03
N PHE A 41 0.04 -4.58 -6.62
CA PHE A 41 -0.94 -3.71 -5.99
C PHE A 41 -1.10 -4.15 -4.54
N ILE A 42 -0.78 -3.26 -3.63
CA ILE A 42 -0.95 -3.50 -2.20
C ILE A 42 -2.18 -2.76 -1.78
N SER A 43 -3.27 -3.47 -1.54
CA SER A 43 -4.49 -2.88 -1.01
C SER A 43 -4.55 -3.06 0.50
N PHE A 44 -5.08 -2.06 1.16
CA PHE A 44 -5.31 -2.13 2.59
C PHE A 44 -6.68 -1.57 2.92
N GLU A 45 -7.38 -2.28 3.81
CA GLU A 45 -8.68 -1.90 4.32
C GLU A 45 -8.56 -1.68 5.82
N VAL A 46 -9.32 -0.73 6.33
CA VAL A 46 -9.31 -0.42 7.76
C VAL A 46 -10.62 -0.87 8.39
N GLU A 47 -10.52 -1.73 9.38
CA GLU A 47 -11.66 -2.09 10.21
C GLU A 47 -11.71 -1.16 11.42
N SER A 48 -12.52 -0.11 11.31
CA SER A 48 -12.74 0.84 12.41
C SER A 48 -14.15 1.38 12.35
N GLU A 49 -14.60 2.01 13.42
CA GLU A 49 -15.92 2.65 13.43
C GLU A 49 -16.01 3.79 12.42
N LYS A 50 -14.88 4.47 12.15
CA LYS A 50 -14.82 5.52 11.14
C LYS A 50 -15.13 4.99 9.74
N GLU A 51 -14.82 3.73 9.46
CA GLU A 51 -15.04 3.12 8.14
C GLU A 51 -16.42 2.48 8.00
N ARG A 52 -17.13 2.22 9.10
CA ARG A 52 -18.46 1.58 9.05
C ARG A 52 -19.49 2.41 8.30
N ASP A 53 -19.42 3.72 8.43
CA ASP A 53 -20.36 4.64 7.81
C ASP A 53 -19.94 5.01 6.39
N MET A 54 -18.83 4.47 5.91
CA MET A 54 -18.30 4.74 4.58
C MET A 54 -18.51 3.51 3.70
N MET A 55 -18.81 3.73 2.44
CA MET A 55 -18.90 2.64 1.47
C MET A 55 -17.56 1.93 1.40
N SER A 56 -17.61 0.61 1.37
CA SER A 56 -16.41 -0.22 1.29
C SER A 56 -15.56 0.21 0.09
N GLY A 57 -14.30 0.44 0.33
CA GLY A 57 -13.34 0.79 -0.70
C GLY A 57 -11.96 0.37 -0.25
N ARG A 58 -11.07 0.24 -1.20
CA ARG A 58 -9.69 -0.10 -0.93
C ARG A 58 -8.81 1.11 -1.15
N TYR A 59 -7.81 1.23 -0.30
CA TYR A 59 -6.74 2.19 -0.49
C TYR A 59 -5.57 1.38 -1.02
N GLU A 60 -5.04 1.77 -2.17
CA GLU A 60 -4.03 0.96 -2.83
C GLU A 60 -2.73 1.73 -3.06
N VAL A 61 -1.63 1.02 -2.96
CA VAL A 61 -0.33 1.49 -3.41
C VAL A 61 0.11 0.53 -4.52
N MET A 62 0.38 1.09 -5.69
CA MET A 62 0.92 0.34 -6.82
C MET A 62 2.42 0.52 -6.86
N VAL A 63 3.14 -0.57 -7.09
CA VAL A 63 4.57 -0.53 -7.37
C VAL A 63 4.84 -1.31 -8.66
N GLN A 64 5.54 -0.66 -9.59
CA GLN A 64 5.95 -1.27 -10.85
C GLN A 64 7.46 -1.42 -10.87
N PHE A 65 7.90 -2.60 -11.27
CA PHE A 65 9.32 -2.91 -11.42
C PHE A 65 9.74 -2.94 -12.89
N ASP A 66 11.00 -2.67 -13.13
CA ASP A 66 11.61 -2.88 -14.44
C ASP A 66 12.07 -4.35 -14.57
N GLU A 67 12.71 -4.66 -15.70
CA GLU A 67 13.20 -6.02 -15.99
C GLU A 67 14.34 -6.47 -15.07
N ASN A 68 14.95 -5.55 -14.32
CA ASN A 68 16.03 -5.84 -13.37
C ASN A 68 15.52 -5.85 -11.91
N ASP A 69 14.21 -5.91 -11.71
CA ASP A 69 13.56 -5.88 -10.39
C ASP A 69 13.88 -4.62 -9.58
N ARG A 70 14.01 -3.48 -10.28
CA ARG A 70 14.16 -2.16 -9.67
C ARG A 70 12.86 -1.38 -9.81
N ILE A 71 12.53 -0.59 -8.81
CA ILE A 71 11.30 0.21 -8.83
C ILE A 71 11.34 1.21 -9.98
N LYS A 72 10.37 1.10 -10.88
CA LYS A 72 10.17 2.00 -12.00
C LYS A 72 9.16 3.10 -11.68
N ALA A 73 8.11 2.75 -10.93
CA ALA A 73 7.06 3.69 -10.54
C ALA A 73 6.36 3.22 -9.28
N THR A 74 5.89 4.19 -8.49
CA THR A 74 5.00 3.95 -7.37
C THR A 74 3.85 4.93 -7.46
N ARG A 75 2.63 4.50 -7.09
CA ARG A 75 1.44 5.35 -7.12
C ARG A 75 0.52 5.04 -5.96
N ILE A 76 -0.10 6.07 -5.43
CA ILE A 76 -1.15 5.96 -4.43
C ILE A 76 -2.49 6.07 -5.16
N ILE A 77 -3.37 5.09 -4.95
CA ILE A 77 -4.67 5.02 -5.62
C ILE A 77 -5.77 5.13 -4.58
N LEU A 78 -6.57 6.18 -4.71
CA LEU A 78 -7.72 6.47 -3.84
C LEU A 78 -8.97 6.49 -4.73
N ASP A 79 -9.92 5.64 -4.45
CA ASP A 79 -11.06 5.40 -5.34
C ASP A 79 -12.42 5.85 -4.80
N ARG A 80 -12.46 6.65 -3.73
CA ARG A 80 -13.72 7.14 -3.18
C ARG A 80 -13.60 8.51 -2.50
N SER A 81 -14.75 9.16 -2.36
CA SER A 81 -14.86 10.43 -1.64
C SER A 81 -14.78 10.20 -0.13
N MET A 82 -14.13 11.11 0.56
CA MET A 82 -13.99 11.06 2.01
C MET A 82 -13.79 12.47 2.56
N THR A 83 -13.85 12.61 3.87
CA THR A 83 -13.56 13.89 4.51
C THR A 83 -12.08 14.25 4.39
N PHE A 84 -11.76 15.53 4.51
CA PHE A 84 -10.36 15.99 4.50
C PHE A 84 -9.53 15.33 5.60
N GLU A 85 -10.12 15.17 6.77
CA GLU A 85 -9.43 14.52 7.90
C GLU A 85 -9.05 13.09 7.57
N ARG A 86 -10.00 12.33 7.01
CA ARG A 86 -9.76 10.94 6.63
C ARG A 86 -8.79 10.85 5.47
N LEU A 87 -8.92 11.74 4.49
CA LEU A 87 -7.99 11.79 3.36
C LEU A 87 -6.56 12.01 3.84
N ALA A 88 -6.35 12.92 4.78
CA ALA A 88 -5.02 13.17 5.35
C ALA A 88 -4.42 11.92 5.99
N GLU A 89 -5.22 11.19 6.78
CA GLU A 89 -4.80 9.93 7.40
C GLU A 89 -4.41 8.88 6.34
N ILE A 90 -5.21 8.74 5.30
CA ILE A 90 -4.95 7.80 4.21
C ILE A 90 -3.69 8.17 3.43
N VAL A 91 -3.52 9.44 3.11
CA VAL A 91 -2.33 9.91 2.38
C VAL A 91 -1.07 9.69 3.23
N GLU A 92 -1.14 9.99 4.52
CA GLU A 92 -0.01 9.78 5.42
C GLU A 92 0.37 8.30 5.52
N SER A 93 -0.61 7.43 5.70
CA SER A 93 -0.37 5.98 5.75
C SER A 93 0.17 5.44 4.42
N SER A 94 -0.35 5.93 3.29
CA SER A 94 0.11 5.55 1.96
C SER A 94 1.55 5.99 1.73
N ARG A 95 1.92 7.18 2.18
CA ARG A 95 3.30 7.67 2.10
C ARG A 95 4.24 6.83 2.95
N LEU A 96 3.81 6.45 4.14
CA LEU A 96 4.58 5.54 4.99
C LEU A 96 4.85 4.23 4.26
N LEU A 97 3.82 3.68 3.62
CA LEU A 97 3.95 2.43 2.85
C LEU A 97 4.88 2.60 1.66
N VAL A 98 4.76 3.70 0.91
CA VAL A 98 5.67 3.98 -0.22
C VAL A 98 7.13 4.09 0.25
N ASN A 99 7.37 4.80 1.34
CA ASN A 99 8.72 4.93 1.89
C ASN A 99 9.27 3.58 2.33
N HIS A 100 8.42 2.73 2.90
CA HIS A 100 8.80 1.38 3.28
C HIS A 100 9.22 0.55 2.06
N ILE A 101 8.40 0.62 0.99
CA ILE A 101 8.69 -0.06 -0.28
C ILE A 101 10.04 0.41 -0.82
N GLU A 102 10.27 1.71 -0.88
CA GLU A 102 11.51 2.28 -1.38
C GLU A 102 12.71 1.90 -0.53
N SER A 103 12.52 1.61 0.75
CA SER A 103 13.60 1.15 1.63
C SER A 103 13.97 -0.32 1.41
N LYS A 104 13.09 -1.11 0.82
CA LYS A 104 13.26 -2.55 0.63
C LYS A 104 13.71 -2.93 -0.77
N PHE A 105 13.49 -2.07 -1.75
CA PHE A 105 13.80 -2.33 -3.16
C PHE A 105 14.62 -1.21 -3.75
N GLU A 106 15.45 -1.54 -4.73
CA GLU A 106 16.24 -0.53 -5.45
C GLU A 106 15.37 0.23 -6.45
N SER A 107 15.69 1.52 -6.64
CA SER A 107 15.06 2.35 -7.66
C SER A 107 15.76 2.19 -9.01
N ALA A 108 14.97 2.26 -10.09
CA ALA A 108 15.47 2.26 -11.46
C ALA A 108 15.90 3.67 -11.81
N GLU A 109 17.20 3.88 -11.96
CA GLU A 109 17.77 5.15 -12.45
C GLU A 109 18.82 4.90 -13.49
#